data_becd9122223a5d14e89dbd1b7466379f
#
_entry.id   becd9122223a5d14e89dbd1b7466379f
#
_cell.length_a   1.000
_cell.length_b   1.000
_cell.length_c   1.000
_cell.angle_alpha   90.00
_cell.angle_beta   90.00
_cell.angle_gamma   90.00
#
_symmetry.space_group_name_H-M   'P 1'
#
loop_
_entity.id
_entity.type
_entity.pdbx_description
1 polymer ?
#
loop_
_entity_poly.entity_id
_entity_poly.type
_entity_poly.pdbx_seq_one_letter_code
_entity_poly.pdbx_strand_id
1 'polypeptide(L)'
;MPFGLAIKGGVWELTRNLVSTRQGEGLKHFIDAKIEDKAVPKKLTYSLGVKMGRRFDHLGDVEAFITVAEKGSMTEGAVTLSTTPSVLSRAITRLEARLGAQLMRRTTRRLSLTDEGRAYLEQARAAFSMIDDAERAIQGPTGASLTGHVRISVPTTYGHYRLPAMLDRFTQIHPEVQVELSITNRNVDLVAEGYDLAIRLGPVPDSGLVARKLEDAPLRLVASPHYLERAGVPRSVEDLATHQCLPFVMPSTGRCAPWLFRVEGRDVDWTPSGRIRVFDDVLGVVSLAENGLGICQTYDFIVRGRIERGRLVDVLEHARGRSRPFSLIFAPHRRLSAATRTLIDFLASDGLGTCLALSGPGRRTSVKV
;
A
#
# COMPACT_ATOMS: atom_id res chain seq x y z
N MET A 1 -3.86 -27.00 -49.05
CA MET A 1 -4.24 -26.02 -50.09
C MET A 1 -2.96 -25.35 -50.56
N PRO A 2 -2.66 -25.32 -51.87
CA PRO A 2 -1.39 -24.84 -52.38
C PRO A 2 -1.32 -23.31 -52.36
N PHE A 3 -0.15 -22.83 -52.02
CA PHE A 3 0.19 -21.39 -52.08
C PHE A 3 0.32 -21.00 -53.58
N GLY A 4 -0.44 -20.03 -54.02
CA GLY A 4 -0.28 -19.43 -55.32
C GLY A 4 0.66 -18.22 -55.28
N LEU A 5 1.71 -18.26 -56.09
CA LEU A 5 2.54 -17.09 -56.38
C LEU A 5 2.06 -16.50 -57.72
N ALA A 6 1.73 -15.21 -57.70
CA ALA A 6 1.40 -14.46 -58.92
C ALA A 6 2.35 -13.28 -59.10
N ILE A 7 2.78 -13.04 -60.34
CA ILE A 7 3.61 -11.87 -60.71
C ILE A 7 2.68 -10.83 -61.34
N LYS A 8 2.68 -9.65 -60.76
CA LYS A 8 2.04 -8.46 -61.34
C LYS A 8 3.02 -7.28 -61.27
N GLY A 9 3.37 -6.79 -62.46
CA GLY A 9 4.19 -5.55 -62.54
C GLY A 9 5.62 -5.63 -62.03
N GLY A 10 6.29 -6.80 -62.05
CA GLY A 10 7.69 -6.93 -61.67
C GLY A 10 7.97 -6.95 -60.18
N VAL A 11 6.95 -7.03 -59.34
CA VAL A 11 7.06 -7.11 -57.89
C VAL A 11 6.32 -8.33 -57.37
N TRP A 12 6.91 -9.08 -56.42
CA TRP A 12 6.31 -10.23 -55.78
C TRP A 12 5.43 -9.78 -54.60
N GLU A 13 4.12 -10.06 -54.68
CA GLU A 13 3.18 -9.79 -53.60
C GLU A 13 2.77 -11.10 -52.92
N LEU A 14 3.04 -11.22 -51.62
CA LEU A 14 2.60 -12.34 -50.80
C LEU A 14 1.25 -11.98 -50.17
N THR A 15 0.17 -12.57 -50.69
CA THR A 15 -1.15 -12.43 -50.03
C THR A 15 -1.24 -13.33 -48.80
N ARG A 16 -1.51 -12.69 -47.68
CA ARG A 16 -1.76 -13.32 -46.38
C ARG A 16 -3.05 -14.10 -46.35
N ASN A 17 -2.93 -15.40 -46.10
CA ASN A 17 -3.94 -16.16 -45.37
C ASN A 17 -3.20 -17.08 -44.40
N LEU A 18 -2.97 -16.58 -43.17
CA LEU A 18 -2.42 -17.36 -42.07
C LEU A 18 -3.58 -17.89 -41.24
N VAL A 19 -3.93 -19.14 -41.45
CA VAL A 19 -4.64 -19.95 -40.47
C VAL A 19 -3.59 -20.62 -39.59
N SER A 20 -3.76 -20.40 -38.27
CA SER A 20 -2.99 -20.94 -37.17
C SER A 20 -2.74 -22.45 -37.32
N THR A 21 -1.47 -22.89 -37.35
CA THR A 21 -1.08 -24.24 -36.91
C THR A 21 0.19 -24.16 -36.07
N ARG A 22 0.09 -24.79 -34.91
CA ARG A 22 1.22 -25.05 -33.98
C ARG A 22 2.26 -25.93 -34.67
N GLN A 23 3.50 -25.58 -34.50
CA GLN A 23 4.74 -26.35 -34.43
C GLN A 23 5.85 -25.78 -35.31
N GLY A 24 6.96 -25.43 -34.62
CA GLY A 24 8.10 -24.67 -35.15
C GLY A 24 9.11 -25.45 -36.02
N GLU A 25 8.75 -26.57 -36.66
CA GLU A 25 9.70 -27.38 -37.46
C GLU A 25 9.51 -27.26 -38.99
N GLY A 26 8.45 -26.60 -39.44
CA GLY A 26 8.16 -26.52 -40.86
C GLY A 26 8.98 -25.52 -41.69
N LEU A 27 9.69 -24.59 -41.05
CA LEU A 27 10.33 -23.46 -41.75
C LEU A 27 11.77 -23.75 -42.21
N LYS A 28 12.46 -24.71 -41.62
CA LYS A 28 13.84 -25.06 -42.00
C LYS A 28 13.91 -25.90 -43.29
N HIS A 29 12.92 -26.71 -43.56
CA HIS A 29 12.92 -27.59 -44.75
C HIS A 29 12.54 -26.90 -46.07
N PHE A 30 12.05 -25.66 -46.01
CA PHE A 30 11.60 -24.96 -47.23
C PHE A 30 12.73 -24.08 -47.85
N ILE A 31 13.84 -23.90 -47.14
CA ILE A 31 14.95 -23.07 -47.63
C ILE A 31 15.98 -23.88 -48.40
N ASP A 32 16.02 -25.21 -48.24
CA ASP A 32 17.01 -26.10 -48.90
C ASP A 32 16.56 -26.70 -50.22
N ALA A 33 15.37 -26.35 -50.75
CA ALA A 33 14.90 -26.84 -52.02
C ALA A 33 15.40 -25.96 -53.19
N LYS A 34 16.53 -26.38 -53.77
CA LYS A 34 17.01 -26.17 -55.17
C LYS A 34 16.77 -24.79 -55.80
N ILE A 35 17.81 -23.96 -55.75
CA ILE A 35 18.04 -22.96 -56.80
C ILE A 35 19.14 -23.51 -57.67
N GLU A 36 18.77 -24.20 -58.76
CA GLU A 36 19.65 -24.45 -59.88
C GLU A 36 19.69 -23.22 -60.80
N ASP A 37 20.82 -22.62 -60.79
CA ASP A 37 21.54 -21.85 -61.80
C ASP A 37 20.75 -21.22 -62.95
N LYS A 38 20.55 -19.88 -62.88
CA LYS A 38 20.72 -18.93 -64.00
C LYS A 38 20.61 -17.50 -63.51
N ALA A 39 21.79 -16.83 -63.57
CA ALA A 39 21.93 -15.36 -63.58
C ALA A 39 21.21 -14.53 -62.52
N VAL A 40 21.68 -14.57 -61.27
CA VAL A 40 21.31 -13.62 -60.24
C VAL A 40 22.25 -12.41 -60.35
N PRO A 41 21.73 -11.18 -60.50
CA PRO A 41 22.57 -9.99 -60.44
C PRO A 41 23.20 -9.82 -59.05
N LYS A 42 24.52 -9.57 -59.01
CA LYS A 42 25.38 -9.52 -57.84
C LYS A 42 25.10 -8.34 -56.85
N LYS A 43 23.85 -7.89 -56.68
CA LYS A 43 23.46 -6.92 -55.65
C LYS A 43 21.98 -7.02 -55.38
N LEU A 44 21.56 -8.09 -54.67
CA LEU A 44 20.34 -8.02 -53.87
C LEU A 44 20.71 -8.32 -52.43
N THR A 45 21.09 -7.24 -51.73
CA THR A 45 21.14 -7.24 -50.25
C THR A 45 19.68 -7.26 -49.77
N TYR A 46 19.16 -8.44 -49.43
CA TYR A 46 17.89 -8.51 -48.71
C TYR A 46 18.11 -8.00 -47.30
N SER A 47 17.89 -6.71 -47.12
CA SER A 47 17.62 -6.17 -45.77
C SER A 47 16.16 -6.56 -45.43
N LEU A 48 15.93 -7.80 -45.04
CA LEU A 48 14.79 -8.17 -44.22
C LEU A 48 15.08 -7.56 -42.85
N GLY A 49 14.95 -6.25 -42.77
CA GLY A 49 14.93 -5.48 -41.50
C GLY A 49 13.63 -5.70 -40.75
N VAL A 50 13.28 -7.00 -40.48
CA VAL A 50 12.49 -7.27 -39.30
C VAL A 50 13.46 -7.00 -38.14
N LYS A 51 13.53 -5.76 -37.70
CA LYS A 51 13.95 -5.45 -36.33
C LYS A 51 12.99 -6.22 -35.45
N MET A 52 13.30 -7.46 -35.11
CA MET A 52 12.81 -8.07 -33.87
C MET A 52 13.51 -7.30 -32.76
N GLY A 53 13.07 -6.04 -32.53
CA GLY A 53 13.42 -5.29 -31.36
C GLY A 53 13.01 -6.18 -30.18
N ARG A 54 13.96 -6.53 -29.34
CA ARG A 54 13.66 -7.27 -28.10
C ARG A 54 12.52 -6.53 -27.42
N ARG A 55 11.44 -7.24 -27.12
CA ARG A 55 10.21 -6.64 -26.56
C ARG A 55 10.49 -5.83 -25.29
N PHE A 56 11.60 -6.12 -24.63
CA PHE A 56 12.01 -5.57 -23.34
C PHE A 56 13.40 -4.92 -23.36
N ASP A 57 13.88 -4.43 -24.50
CA ASP A 57 15.18 -3.71 -24.61
C ASP A 57 15.22 -2.35 -23.87
N HIS A 58 14.06 -1.91 -23.36
CA HIS A 58 13.87 -0.65 -22.67
C HIS A 58 13.85 -0.75 -21.13
N LEU A 59 14.09 -1.95 -20.55
CA LEU A 59 14.04 -2.10 -19.08
C LEU A 59 15.04 -1.19 -18.37
N GLY A 60 16.22 -0.98 -18.91
CA GLY A 60 17.18 -0.01 -18.37
C GLY A 60 16.70 1.45 -18.43
N ASP A 61 15.84 1.82 -19.39
CA ASP A 61 15.23 3.15 -19.44
C ASP A 61 14.15 3.29 -18.34
N VAL A 62 13.43 2.20 -18.05
CA VAL A 62 12.45 2.14 -16.95
C VAL A 62 13.14 2.20 -15.59
N GLU A 63 14.23 1.46 -15.40
CA GLU A 63 15.05 1.49 -14.19
C GLU A 63 15.61 2.90 -13.94
N ALA A 64 16.11 3.55 -14.97
CA ALA A 64 16.58 4.95 -14.90
C ALA A 64 15.47 5.90 -14.45
N PHE A 65 14.25 5.72 -14.97
CA PHE A 65 13.10 6.53 -14.58
C PHE A 65 12.72 6.29 -13.11
N ILE A 66 12.60 5.02 -12.67
CA ILE A 66 12.28 4.65 -11.28
C ILE A 66 13.31 5.29 -10.34
N THR A 67 14.60 5.07 -10.59
CA THR A 67 15.67 5.55 -9.71
C THR A 67 15.69 7.08 -9.60
N VAL A 68 15.51 7.79 -10.71
CA VAL A 68 15.46 9.26 -10.70
C VAL A 68 14.22 9.77 -9.99
N ALA A 69 13.08 9.11 -10.15
CA ALA A 69 11.83 9.46 -9.46
C ALA A 69 11.95 9.29 -7.94
N GLU A 70 12.60 8.24 -7.48
CA GLU A 70 12.81 7.93 -6.06
C GLU A 70 13.82 8.88 -5.40
N LYS A 71 14.90 9.16 -6.08
CA LYS A 71 15.94 10.09 -5.57
C LYS A 71 15.53 11.56 -5.67
N GLY A 72 14.51 11.89 -6.47
CA GLY A 72 14.10 13.27 -6.74
C GLY A 72 15.15 14.10 -7.46
N SER A 73 16.24 13.48 -7.94
CA SER A 73 17.42 14.14 -8.49
C SER A 73 18.10 13.30 -9.58
N MET A 74 18.38 13.93 -10.73
CA MET A 74 19.16 13.30 -11.82
C MET A 74 20.58 12.95 -11.38
N THR A 75 21.18 13.79 -10.54
CA THR A 75 22.55 13.59 -10.06
C THR A 75 22.63 12.43 -9.10
N GLU A 76 21.74 12.36 -8.12
CA GLU A 76 21.70 11.26 -7.15
C GLU A 76 21.33 9.94 -7.82
N GLY A 77 20.37 9.96 -8.76
CA GLY A 77 20.03 8.79 -9.56
C GLY A 77 21.22 8.28 -10.38
N ALA A 78 22.01 9.20 -10.95
CA ALA A 78 23.20 8.85 -11.71
C ALA A 78 24.29 8.20 -10.83
N VAL A 79 24.48 8.69 -9.61
CA VAL A 79 25.38 8.07 -8.63
C VAL A 79 24.89 6.65 -8.29
N THR A 80 23.59 6.49 -8.01
CA THR A 80 23.00 5.18 -7.67
C THR A 80 23.19 4.14 -8.76
N LEU A 81 23.02 4.53 -10.04
CA LEU A 81 23.17 3.64 -11.19
C LEU A 81 24.58 3.63 -11.79
N SER A 82 25.57 4.20 -11.10
CA SER A 82 26.96 4.28 -11.57
C SER A 82 27.08 4.81 -13.00
N THR A 83 26.33 5.87 -13.32
CA THR A 83 26.26 6.47 -14.66
C THR A 83 26.33 8.00 -14.60
N THR A 84 25.96 8.70 -15.66
CA THR A 84 25.95 10.15 -15.71
C THR A 84 24.53 10.72 -15.85
N PRO A 85 24.27 11.95 -15.34
CA PRO A 85 22.95 12.57 -15.47
C PRO A 85 22.46 12.70 -16.93
N SER A 86 23.38 12.88 -17.86
CA SER A 86 23.06 12.96 -19.29
C SER A 86 22.61 11.63 -19.89
N VAL A 87 23.15 10.52 -19.40
CA VAL A 87 22.68 9.17 -19.77
C VAL A 87 21.28 8.92 -19.26
N LEU A 88 21.02 9.21 -17.99
CA LEU A 88 19.68 9.07 -17.40
C LEU A 88 18.65 9.96 -18.11
N SER A 89 19.03 11.21 -18.40
CA SER A 89 18.17 12.13 -19.14
C SER A 89 17.74 11.56 -20.50
N ARG A 90 18.68 10.98 -21.25
CA ARG A 90 18.40 10.34 -22.54
C ARG A 90 17.56 9.08 -22.40
N ALA A 91 17.80 8.26 -21.36
CA ALA A 91 17.03 7.08 -21.06
C ALA A 91 15.55 7.44 -20.80
N ILE A 92 15.29 8.42 -19.94
CA ILE A 92 13.95 8.89 -19.63
C ILE A 92 13.28 9.50 -20.87
N THR A 93 13.99 10.28 -21.67
CA THR A 93 13.45 10.85 -22.92
C THR A 93 13.04 9.74 -23.92
N ARG A 94 13.84 8.66 -24.04
CA ARG A 94 13.45 7.50 -24.88
C ARG A 94 12.21 6.80 -24.35
N LEU A 95 12.11 6.65 -23.02
CA LEU A 95 10.95 6.06 -22.37
C LEU A 95 9.69 6.90 -22.63
N GLU A 96 9.75 8.21 -22.42
CA GLU A 96 8.65 9.14 -22.68
C GLU A 96 8.22 9.12 -24.14
N ALA A 97 9.18 9.12 -25.08
CA ALA A 97 8.90 9.01 -26.51
C ALA A 97 8.21 7.67 -26.88
N ARG A 98 8.61 6.58 -26.25
CA ARG A 98 8.01 5.26 -26.44
C ARG A 98 6.57 5.19 -25.93
N LEU A 99 6.32 5.80 -24.78
CA LEU A 99 4.99 5.81 -24.14
C LEU A 99 4.06 6.86 -24.75
N GLY A 100 4.60 7.82 -25.49
CA GLY A 100 3.84 8.96 -26.02
C GLY A 100 3.33 9.92 -24.93
N ALA A 101 3.95 9.88 -23.74
CA ALA A 101 3.54 10.67 -22.58
C ALA A 101 4.76 11.22 -21.84
N GLN A 102 4.65 12.42 -21.30
CA GLN A 102 5.65 13.02 -20.45
C GLN A 102 5.48 12.51 -19.02
N LEU A 103 6.51 11.87 -18.47
CA LEU A 103 6.49 11.30 -17.13
C LEU A 103 7.04 12.27 -16.08
N MET A 104 7.97 13.16 -16.49
CA MET A 104 8.63 14.11 -15.59
C MET A 104 8.55 15.54 -16.11
N ARG A 105 8.23 16.48 -15.22
CA ARG A 105 8.36 17.92 -15.46
C ARG A 105 9.71 18.37 -14.94
N ARG A 106 10.51 18.97 -15.81
CA ARG A 106 11.80 19.55 -15.46
C ARG A 106 11.62 21.07 -15.32
N THR A 107 11.77 21.57 -14.12
CA THR A 107 12.01 23.00 -13.91
C THR A 107 13.48 23.19 -13.51
N THR A 108 14.02 24.37 -13.70
CA THR A 108 15.42 24.71 -13.34
C THR A 108 15.71 24.53 -11.85
N ARG A 109 14.69 24.32 -11.00
CA ARG A 109 14.83 24.23 -9.54
C ARG A 109 14.30 22.92 -8.94
N ARG A 110 13.42 22.16 -9.64
CA ARG A 110 12.85 20.91 -9.10
C ARG A 110 12.48 19.94 -10.21
N LEU A 111 12.68 18.67 -9.92
CA LEU A 111 12.16 17.56 -10.68
C LEU A 111 10.83 17.12 -10.04
N SER A 112 9.78 16.99 -10.82
CA SER A 112 8.48 16.51 -10.34
C SER A 112 7.86 15.55 -11.35
N LEU A 113 7.09 14.57 -10.85
CA LEU A 113 6.34 13.66 -11.70
C LEU A 113 5.07 14.33 -12.23
N THR A 114 4.67 13.95 -13.44
CA THR A 114 3.33 14.20 -13.98
C THR A 114 2.34 13.20 -13.36
N ASP A 115 1.04 13.34 -13.64
CA ASP A 115 0.05 12.34 -13.22
C ASP A 115 0.30 11.00 -13.91
N GLU A 116 0.59 11.03 -15.20
CA GLU A 116 1.01 9.87 -16.00
C GLU A 116 2.30 9.25 -15.44
N GLY A 117 3.26 10.10 -15.03
CA GLY A 117 4.51 9.66 -14.40
C GLY A 117 4.30 8.96 -13.07
N ARG A 118 3.38 9.45 -12.25
CA ARG A 118 3.02 8.79 -10.99
C ARG A 118 2.38 7.43 -11.25
N ALA A 119 1.39 7.38 -12.12
CA ALA A 119 0.71 6.13 -12.46
C ALA A 119 1.67 5.11 -13.08
N TYR A 120 2.56 5.54 -13.97
CA TYR A 120 3.56 4.66 -14.58
C TYR A 120 4.60 4.17 -13.58
N LEU A 121 5.09 5.02 -12.67
CA LEU A 121 6.05 4.65 -11.61
C LEU A 121 5.52 3.50 -10.76
N GLU A 122 4.27 3.57 -10.34
CA GLU A 122 3.65 2.52 -9.52
C GLU A 122 3.62 1.17 -10.24
N GLN A 123 3.24 1.16 -11.51
CA GLN A 123 3.18 -0.08 -12.29
C GLN A 123 4.59 -0.62 -12.59
N ALA A 124 5.53 0.27 -12.90
CA ALA A 124 6.91 -0.11 -13.19
C ALA A 124 7.61 -0.71 -11.95
N ARG A 125 7.44 -0.11 -10.77
CA ARG A 125 7.96 -0.66 -9.50
C ARG A 125 7.41 -2.07 -9.24
N ALA A 126 6.10 -2.26 -9.40
CA ALA A 126 5.50 -3.57 -9.21
C ALA A 126 6.08 -4.62 -10.17
N ALA A 127 6.31 -4.24 -11.43
CA ALA A 127 6.90 -5.14 -12.43
C ALA A 127 8.35 -5.52 -12.09
N PHE A 128 9.19 -4.56 -11.66
CA PHE A 128 10.57 -4.82 -11.27
C PHE A 128 10.64 -5.68 -10.00
N SER A 129 9.81 -5.40 -9.01
CA SER A 129 9.72 -6.26 -7.82
C SER A 129 9.36 -7.72 -8.16
N MET A 130 8.52 -7.93 -9.19
CA MET A 130 8.21 -9.29 -9.66
C MET A 130 9.40 -9.99 -10.34
N ILE A 131 10.25 -9.23 -11.03
CA ILE A 131 11.48 -9.78 -11.63
C ILE A 131 12.45 -10.17 -10.51
N ASP A 132 12.67 -9.29 -9.54
CA ASP A 132 13.52 -9.57 -8.37
C ASP A 132 13.03 -10.79 -7.58
N ASP A 133 11.71 -10.94 -7.41
CA ASP A 133 11.11 -12.11 -6.75
C ASP A 133 11.36 -13.41 -7.52
N ALA A 134 11.29 -13.36 -8.85
CA ALA A 134 11.55 -14.53 -9.69
C ALA A 134 13.02 -14.94 -9.64
N GLU A 135 13.93 -13.98 -9.64
CA GLU A 135 15.37 -14.24 -9.54
C GLU A 135 15.73 -14.84 -8.16
N ARG A 136 15.16 -14.27 -7.08
CA ARG A 136 15.34 -14.82 -5.72
C ARG A 136 14.79 -16.25 -5.57
N ALA A 137 13.66 -16.53 -6.19
CA ALA A 137 13.06 -17.87 -6.14
C ALA A 137 13.95 -18.96 -6.76
N ILE A 138 14.81 -18.59 -7.71
CA ILE A 138 15.76 -19.50 -8.37
C ILE A 138 17.04 -19.65 -7.54
N GLN A 139 17.48 -18.57 -6.89
CA GLN A 139 18.71 -18.57 -6.08
C GLN A 139 18.59 -19.38 -4.78
N GLY A 140 17.37 -19.75 -4.39
CA GLY A 140 17.11 -20.57 -3.19
C GLY A 140 17.30 -19.80 -1.86
N PRO A 141 17.06 -20.44 -0.71
CA PRO A 141 17.11 -19.76 0.60
C PRO A 141 18.52 -19.44 1.10
N THR A 142 19.56 -19.62 0.29
CA THR A 142 20.94 -19.40 0.69
C THR A 142 21.27 -17.90 0.75
N GLY A 143 20.97 -17.26 1.88
CA GLY A 143 21.70 -16.05 2.33
C GLY A 143 21.35 -14.71 1.69
N ALA A 144 20.44 -14.64 0.73
CA ALA A 144 20.02 -13.35 0.18
C ALA A 144 19.07 -12.63 1.16
N SER A 145 19.49 -11.47 1.66
CA SER A 145 18.65 -10.58 2.47
C SER A 145 17.36 -10.24 1.71
N LEU A 146 16.22 -10.26 2.42
CA LEU A 146 14.95 -9.82 1.85
C LEU A 146 15.04 -8.34 1.54
N THR A 147 14.95 -7.96 0.26
CA THR A 147 14.94 -6.58 -0.22
C THR A 147 13.59 -6.22 -0.80
N GLY A 148 13.28 -4.97 -0.90
CA GLY A 148 12.08 -4.49 -1.59
C GLY A 148 11.49 -3.24 -0.95
N HIS A 149 10.49 -2.69 -1.61
CA HIS A 149 9.77 -1.50 -1.16
C HIS A 149 8.30 -1.86 -0.93
N VAL A 150 7.76 -1.44 0.22
CA VAL A 150 6.36 -1.70 0.59
C VAL A 150 5.69 -0.40 1.00
N ARG A 151 4.60 -0.05 0.33
CA ARG A 151 3.79 1.15 0.63
C ARG A 151 2.54 0.79 1.40
N ILE A 152 2.40 1.38 2.59
CA ILE A 152 1.29 1.09 3.51
C ILE A 152 0.50 2.36 3.80
N SER A 153 -0.84 2.24 3.76
CA SER A 153 -1.74 3.27 4.29
C SER A 153 -2.39 2.80 5.60
N VAL A 154 -2.29 3.61 6.65
CA VAL A 154 -2.81 3.25 7.99
C VAL A 154 -3.59 4.40 8.63
N PRO A 155 -4.61 4.12 9.47
CA PRO A 155 -5.30 5.16 10.21
C PRO A 155 -4.41 5.75 11.31
N THR A 156 -4.62 7.02 11.65
CA THR A 156 -3.80 7.76 12.63
C THR A 156 -3.67 7.02 13.95
N THR A 157 -4.74 6.41 14.45
CA THR A 157 -4.73 5.65 15.71
C THR A 157 -3.78 4.46 15.67
N TYR A 158 -3.82 3.67 14.62
CA TYR A 158 -2.96 2.48 14.49
C TYR A 158 -1.53 2.86 14.15
N GLY A 159 -1.36 3.84 13.26
CA GLY A 159 -0.05 4.33 12.83
C GLY A 159 0.77 4.95 13.95
N HIS A 160 0.13 5.58 14.94
CA HIS A 160 0.85 6.20 16.06
C HIS A 160 1.05 5.27 17.26
N TYR A 161 0.16 4.30 17.49
CA TYR A 161 0.15 3.57 18.77
C TYR A 161 0.47 2.08 18.67
N ARG A 162 0.25 1.45 17.51
CA ARG A 162 0.44 0.00 17.33
C ARG A 162 1.58 -0.32 16.38
N LEU A 163 1.53 0.29 15.21
CA LEU A 163 2.45 -0.03 14.12
C LEU A 163 3.93 0.26 14.42
N PRO A 164 4.32 1.33 15.17
CA PRO A 164 5.73 1.62 15.39
C PRO A 164 6.51 0.47 16.02
N ALA A 165 5.97 -0.17 17.06
CA ALA A 165 6.63 -1.29 17.72
C ALA A 165 6.72 -2.54 16.83
N MET A 166 5.74 -2.72 15.93
CA MET A 166 5.73 -3.82 14.96
C MET A 166 6.77 -3.57 13.86
N LEU A 167 6.84 -2.35 13.34
CA LEU A 167 7.82 -1.98 12.32
C LEU A 167 9.26 -1.98 12.84
N ASP A 168 9.47 -1.56 14.08
CA ASP A 168 10.80 -1.63 14.71
C ASP A 168 11.33 -3.07 14.67
N ARG A 169 10.54 -4.05 15.11
CA ARG A 169 10.92 -5.46 15.04
C ARG A 169 11.09 -5.98 13.62
N PHE A 170 10.19 -5.59 12.72
CA PHE A 170 10.25 -6.01 11.32
C PHE A 170 11.52 -5.53 10.64
N THR A 171 11.88 -4.26 10.81
CA THR A 171 13.06 -3.66 10.18
C THR A 171 14.37 -4.17 10.78
N GLN A 172 14.37 -4.62 12.05
CA GLN A 172 15.53 -5.32 12.63
C GLN A 172 15.76 -6.70 11.99
N ILE A 173 14.68 -7.43 11.65
CA ILE A 173 14.75 -8.73 10.97
C ILE A 173 15.05 -8.57 9.49
N HIS A 174 14.51 -7.54 8.85
CA HIS A 174 14.60 -7.28 7.41
C HIS A 174 15.12 -5.87 7.11
N PRO A 175 16.41 -5.60 7.37
CA PRO A 175 16.99 -4.24 7.32
C PRO A 175 17.03 -3.64 5.90
N GLU A 176 16.94 -4.48 4.88
CA GLU A 176 16.99 -4.06 3.46
C GLU A 176 15.59 -3.80 2.86
N VAL A 177 14.52 -4.03 3.65
CA VAL A 177 13.15 -3.71 3.22
C VAL A 177 12.84 -2.25 3.56
N GLN A 178 12.47 -1.49 2.54
CA GLN A 178 12.01 -0.11 2.71
C GLN A 178 10.50 -0.09 2.88
N VAL A 179 10.02 0.57 3.96
CA VAL A 179 8.59 0.73 4.23
C VAL A 179 8.22 2.20 4.11
N GLU A 180 7.38 2.52 3.13
CA GLU A 180 6.77 3.84 2.98
C GLU A 180 5.41 3.86 3.69
N LEU A 181 5.28 4.71 4.70
CA LEU A 181 4.12 4.76 5.55
C LEU A 181 3.31 6.04 5.34
N SER A 182 2.05 5.90 4.91
CA SER A 182 1.07 6.99 4.87
C SER A 182 0.11 6.86 6.04
N ILE A 183 0.20 7.78 7.00
CA ILE A 183 -0.71 7.83 8.17
C ILE A 183 -1.86 8.76 7.84
N THR A 184 -3.04 8.21 7.57
CA THR A 184 -4.22 8.97 7.16
C THR A 184 -5.52 8.21 7.44
N ASN A 185 -6.57 8.94 7.85
CA ASN A 185 -7.92 8.39 8.03
C ASN A 185 -8.75 8.41 6.75
N ARG A 186 -8.21 8.97 5.66
CA ARG A 186 -8.84 8.98 4.34
C ARG A 186 -8.92 7.56 3.78
N ASN A 187 -10.03 7.24 3.15
CA ASN A 187 -10.10 6.05 2.32
C ASN A 187 -9.24 6.25 1.07
N VAL A 188 -8.29 5.34 0.87
CA VAL A 188 -7.40 5.32 -0.29
C VAL A 188 -7.87 4.22 -1.25
N ASP A 189 -7.73 4.47 -2.54
CA ASP A 189 -7.79 3.41 -3.54
C ASP A 189 -6.40 2.77 -3.63
N LEU A 190 -6.30 1.51 -3.13
CA LEU A 190 -5.01 0.81 -3.05
C LEU A 190 -4.34 0.68 -4.41
N VAL A 191 -5.13 0.41 -5.45
CA VAL A 191 -4.61 0.17 -6.80
C VAL A 191 -4.27 1.47 -7.50
N ALA A 192 -5.20 2.43 -7.49
CA ALA A 192 -5.01 3.70 -8.17
C ALA A 192 -3.93 4.59 -7.53
N GLU A 193 -3.75 4.48 -6.20
CA GLU A 193 -2.77 5.26 -5.45
C GLU A 193 -1.47 4.49 -5.16
N GLY A 194 -1.35 3.26 -5.66
CA GLY A 194 -0.14 2.45 -5.59
C GLY A 194 0.24 1.94 -4.21
N TYR A 195 -0.71 1.77 -3.31
CA TYR A 195 -0.47 1.10 -2.03
C TYR A 195 -0.45 -0.41 -2.20
N ASP A 196 0.50 -1.08 -1.55
CA ASP A 196 0.57 -2.55 -1.54
C ASP A 196 -0.44 -3.14 -0.57
N LEU A 197 -0.62 -2.47 0.56
CA LEU A 197 -1.58 -2.86 1.60
C LEU A 197 -2.05 -1.64 2.39
N ALA A 198 -3.18 -1.79 3.09
CA ALA A 198 -3.60 -0.81 4.08
C ALA A 198 -4.11 -1.50 5.35
N ILE A 199 -4.04 -0.79 6.47
CA ILE A 199 -4.76 -1.15 7.68
C ILE A 199 -6.02 -0.30 7.73
N ARG A 200 -7.16 -0.91 7.99
CA ARG A 200 -8.44 -0.21 8.08
C ARG A 200 -9.26 -0.70 9.27
N LEU A 201 -10.11 0.19 9.73
CA LEU A 201 -11.02 -0.01 10.84
C LEU A 201 -12.39 -0.43 10.36
N GLY A 202 -13.04 -1.33 11.11
CA GLY A 202 -14.42 -1.76 10.87
C GLY A 202 -14.54 -2.90 9.86
N PRO A 203 -15.78 -3.24 9.49
CA PRO A 203 -16.03 -4.22 8.46
C PRO A 203 -15.49 -3.73 7.13
N VAL A 204 -14.76 -4.59 6.43
CA VAL A 204 -14.29 -4.30 5.08
C VAL A 204 -15.47 -4.50 4.13
N PRO A 205 -15.86 -3.48 3.34
CA PRO A 205 -16.90 -3.64 2.33
C PRO A 205 -16.54 -4.75 1.35
N ASP A 206 -17.54 -5.35 0.71
CA ASP A 206 -17.33 -6.31 -0.38
C ASP A 206 -16.79 -5.57 -1.61
N SER A 207 -15.48 -5.34 -1.59
CA SER A 207 -14.74 -4.53 -2.56
C SER A 207 -13.82 -5.37 -3.45
N GLY A 208 -13.91 -6.70 -3.35
CA GLY A 208 -12.98 -7.59 -4.00
C GLY A 208 -11.57 -7.59 -3.38
N LEU A 209 -11.35 -6.89 -2.27
CA LEU A 209 -10.09 -6.89 -1.53
C LEU A 209 -10.02 -8.07 -0.56
N VAL A 210 -8.83 -8.59 -0.33
CA VAL A 210 -8.60 -9.55 0.76
C VAL A 210 -8.46 -8.79 2.07
N ALA A 211 -9.19 -9.24 3.08
CA ALA A 211 -9.10 -8.70 4.43
C ALA A 211 -8.58 -9.77 5.40
N ARG A 212 -7.58 -9.41 6.21
CA ARG A 212 -7.04 -10.23 7.28
C ARG A 212 -7.14 -9.46 8.59
N LYS A 213 -7.95 -9.95 9.52
CA LYS A 213 -8.11 -9.29 10.82
C LYS A 213 -6.80 -9.31 11.60
N LEU A 214 -6.42 -8.15 12.14
CA LEU A 214 -5.23 -7.97 12.99
C LEU A 214 -5.60 -8.09 14.47
N GLU A 215 -6.56 -7.29 14.92
CA GLU A 215 -7.02 -7.30 16.32
C GLU A 215 -8.45 -6.78 16.44
N ASP A 216 -9.09 -7.10 17.56
CA ASP A 216 -10.29 -6.40 18.04
C ASP A 216 -9.86 -5.41 19.12
N ALA A 217 -9.84 -4.12 18.78
CA ALA A 217 -9.39 -3.07 19.67
C ALA A 217 -10.51 -2.66 20.65
N PRO A 218 -10.35 -2.89 21.97
CA PRO A 218 -11.33 -2.52 22.97
C PRO A 218 -11.54 -1.02 23.02
N LEU A 219 -12.79 -0.61 23.29
CA LEU A 219 -13.17 0.79 23.43
C LEU A 219 -13.26 1.19 24.91
N ARG A 220 -12.89 2.44 25.18
CA ARG A 220 -13.10 3.11 26.47
C ARG A 220 -13.82 4.43 26.28
N LEU A 221 -14.69 4.75 27.23
CA LEU A 221 -15.28 6.07 27.36
C LEU A 221 -14.48 6.85 28.42
N VAL A 222 -13.99 8.03 28.08
CA VAL A 222 -13.07 8.78 28.95
C VAL A 222 -13.38 10.27 28.99
N ALA A 223 -13.04 10.91 30.11
CA ALA A 223 -13.05 12.35 30.27
C ALA A 223 -11.89 12.76 31.20
N SER A 224 -11.55 14.05 31.23
CA SER A 224 -10.61 14.54 32.25
C SER A 224 -11.29 14.68 33.61
N PRO A 225 -10.55 14.55 34.74
CA PRO A 225 -11.08 14.83 36.07
C PRO A 225 -11.71 16.22 36.17
N HIS A 226 -11.04 17.22 35.62
CA HIS A 226 -11.53 18.60 35.59
C HIS A 226 -12.88 18.79 34.92
N TYR A 227 -13.14 18.06 33.83
CA TYR A 227 -14.46 18.08 33.19
C TYR A 227 -15.54 17.49 34.12
N LEU A 228 -15.25 16.33 34.72
CA LEU A 228 -16.20 15.63 35.59
C LEU A 228 -16.51 16.37 36.91
N GLU A 229 -15.54 17.07 37.48
CA GLU A 229 -15.75 17.94 38.64
C GLU A 229 -16.78 19.04 38.34
N ARG A 230 -16.75 19.60 37.15
CA ARG A 230 -17.64 20.68 36.74
C ARG A 230 -19.00 20.19 36.23
N ALA A 231 -19.02 19.07 35.47
CA ALA A 231 -20.20 18.59 34.75
C ALA A 231 -20.92 17.43 35.44
N GLY A 232 -20.31 16.86 36.50
CA GLY A 232 -20.77 15.62 37.10
C GLY A 232 -20.26 14.36 36.36
N VAL A 233 -20.46 13.20 36.99
CA VAL A 233 -20.09 11.90 36.44
C VAL A 233 -21.35 11.21 35.93
N PRO A 234 -21.46 10.87 34.63
CA PRO A 234 -22.61 10.14 34.12
C PRO A 234 -22.63 8.73 34.72
N ARG A 235 -23.81 8.24 35.05
CA ARG A 235 -24.05 6.94 35.68
C ARG A 235 -24.65 5.92 34.71
N SER A 236 -25.25 6.41 33.64
CA SER A 236 -25.85 5.57 32.58
C SER A 236 -25.50 6.12 31.18
N VAL A 237 -25.77 5.35 30.14
CA VAL A 237 -25.59 5.79 28.75
C VAL A 237 -26.54 6.94 28.41
N GLU A 238 -27.72 6.96 28.99
CA GLU A 238 -28.74 8.00 28.83
C GLU A 238 -28.26 9.36 29.39
N ASP A 239 -27.52 9.37 30.49
CA ASP A 239 -26.98 10.59 31.09
C ASP A 239 -26.04 11.33 30.14
N LEU A 240 -25.42 10.63 29.16
CA LEU A 240 -24.57 11.25 28.17
C LEU A 240 -25.30 12.31 27.32
N ALA A 241 -26.61 12.27 27.24
CA ALA A 241 -27.43 13.27 26.54
C ALA A 241 -27.32 14.67 27.18
N THR A 242 -27.00 14.73 28.48
CA THR A 242 -26.83 15.98 29.24
C THR A 242 -25.38 16.45 29.29
N HIS A 243 -24.44 15.63 28.84
CA HIS A 243 -23.02 15.94 28.83
C HIS A 243 -22.53 16.49 27.51
N GLN A 244 -21.42 17.23 27.54
CA GLN A 244 -20.70 17.63 26.35
C GLN A 244 -19.95 16.40 25.80
N CYS A 245 -20.49 15.79 24.74
CA CYS A 245 -19.81 14.73 24.02
C CYS A 245 -18.94 15.30 22.90
N LEU A 246 -17.88 14.59 22.56
CA LEU A 246 -16.92 14.95 21.51
C LEU A 246 -17.03 13.92 20.37
N PRO A 247 -18.00 14.06 19.46
CA PRO A 247 -18.16 13.13 18.35
C PRO A 247 -17.06 13.28 17.32
N PHE A 248 -16.61 12.13 16.82
CA PHE A 248 -15.78 12.04 15.62
C PHE A 248 -16.65 11.83 14.38
N VAL A 249 -16.42 12.62 13.34
CA VAL A 249 -17.11 12.49 12.06
C VAL A 249 -16.26 11.61 11.14
N MET A 250 -16.82 10.49 10.71
CA MET A 250 -16.13 9.54 9.84
C MET A 250 -15.94 10.11 8.43
N PRO A 251 -14.70 10.15 7.89
CA PRO A 251 -14.44 10.67 6.54
C PRO A 251 -15.18 9.89 5.43
N SER A 252 -15.40 8.58 5.67
CA SER A 252 -16.06 7.70 4.69
C SER A 252 -17.56 7.97 4.50
N THR A 253 -18.25 8.48 5.52
CA THR A 253 -19.71 8.62 5.51
C THR A 253 -20.21 10.02 5.80
N GLY A 254 -19.35 10.91 6.31
CA GLY A 254 -19.74 12.23 6.81
C GLY A 254 -20.64 12.20 8.05
N ARG A 255 -20.82 11.03 8.67
CA ARG A 255 -21.67 10.85 9.88
C ARG A 255 -20.81 10.70 11.13
N CYS A 256 -21.37 11.06 12.28
CA CYS A 256 -20.73 10.82 13.56
C CYS A 256 -20.57 9.30 13.79
N ALA A 257 -19.37 8.89 14.21
CA ALA A 257 -19.12 7.52 14.59
C ALA A 257 -19.98 7.17 15.83
N PRO A 258 -20.79 6.11 15.80
CA PRO A 258 -21.58 5.70 16.97
C PRO A 258 -20.63 5.26 18.09
N TRP A 259 -20.98 5.56 19.32
CA TRP A 259 -20.33 4.98 20.50
C TRP A 259 -20.95 3.64 20.81
N LEU A 260 -20.10 2.66 21.09
CA LEU A 260 -20.50 1.28 21.25
C LEU A 260 -20.43 0.90 22.74
N PHE A 261 -21.55 0.45 23.27
CA PHE A 261 -21.67 0.03 24.67
C PHE A 261 -22.18 -1.39 24.77
N ARG A 262 -21.96 -2.01 25.93
CA ARG A 262 -22.61 -3.26 26.34
C ARG A 262 -23.28 -3.03 27.68
N VAL A 263 -24.61 -2.93 27.67
CA VAL A 263 -25.42 -2.67 28.84
C VAL A 263 -26.21 -3.92 29.16
N GLU A 264 -26.07 -4.47 30.36
CA GLU A 264 -26.76 -5.72 30.79
C GLU A 264 -26.62 -6.87 29.79
N GLY A 265 -25.44 -7.02 29.20
CA GLY A 265 -25.15 -8.04 28.21
C GLY A 265 -25.67 -7.76 26.79
N ARG A 266 -26.38 -6.65 26.57
CA ARG A 266 -26.88 -6.22 25.26
C ARG A 266 -25.99 -5.20 24.63
N ASP A 267 -25.81 -5.32 23.32
CA ASP A 267 -25.05 -4.35 22.54
C ASP A 267 -25.93 -3.13 22.24
N VAL A 268 -25.42 -1.95 22.59
CA VAL A 268 -26.08 -0.65 22.39
C VAL A 268 -25.17 0.26 21.58
N ASP A 269 -25.69 0.75 20.46
CA ASP A 269 -25.04 1.76 19.63
C ASP A 269 -25.70 3.12 19.92
N TRP A 270 -24.91 4.06 20.40
CA TRP A 270 -25.40 5.40 20.78
C TRP A 270 -24.73 6.47 19.93
N THR A 271 -25.52 7.39 19.37
CA THR A 271 -24.97 8.46 18.52
C THR A 271 -24.63 9.67 19.36
N PRO A 272 -23.34 10.02 19.52
CA PRO A 272 -22.93 11.18 20.31
C PRO A 272 -23.37 12.48 19.65
N SER A 273 -23.82 13.42 20.46
CA SER A 273 -24.09 14.81 20.06
C SER A 273 -23.26 15.78 20.91
N GLY A 274 -22.83 16.87 20.30
CA GLY A 274 -22.03 17.87 21.01
C GLY A 274 -21.83 19.12 20.16
N ARG A 275 -21.44 20.21 20.82
CA ARG A 275 -21.16 21.50 20.16
C ARG A 275 -19.88 21.49 19.34
N ILE A 276 -18.93 20.59 19.71
CA ILE A 276 -17.64 20.42 19.04
C ILE A 276 -17.67 19.09 18.33
N ARG A 277 -17.40 19.09 17.01
CA ARG A 277 -17.26 17.90 16.18
C ARG A 277 -15.85 17.86 15.60
N VAL A 278 -15.24 16.69 15.59
CA VAL A 278 -13.88 16.51 15.06
C VAL A 278 -13.94 15.75 13.76
N PHE A 279 -13.24 16.27 12.77
CA PHE A 279 -13.10 15.68 11.43
C PHE A 279 -11.65 15.20 11.24
N ASP A 280 -11.44 14.31 10.32
CA ASP A 280 -10.16 13.84 9.82
C ASP A 280 -9.24 13.15 10.84
N ASP A 281 -9.02 13.73 12.01
CA ASP A 281 -8.15 13.13 13.03
C ASP A 281 -8.90 12.76 14.31
N VAL A 282 -9.10 11.46 14.50
CA VAL A 282 -9.76 10.92 15.71
C VAL A 282 -8.95 11.17 16.99
N LEU A 283 -7.63 11.39 16.91
CA LEU A 283 -6.82 11.74 18.09
C LEU A 283 -7.17 13.13 18.63
N GLY A 284 -7.75 13.98 17.79
CA GLY A 284 -8.26 15.29 18.21
C GLY A 284 -9.33 15.20 19.30
N VAL A 285 -10.23 14.18 19.25
CA VAL A 285 -11.26 14.02 20.32
C VAL A 285 -10.61 13.69 21.67
N VAL A 286 -9.52 12.93 21.65
CA VAL A 286 -8.77 12.57 22.87
C VAL A 286 -8.07 13.80 23.47
N SER A 287 -7.43 14.59 22.63
CA SER A 287 -6.80 15.86 23.03
C SER A 287 -7.81 16.82 23.66
N LEU A 288 -8.98 16.98 23.04
CA LEU A 288 -10.06 17.83 23.57
C LEU A 288 -10.59 17.31 24.91
N ALA A 289 -10.79 15.99 25.06
CA ALA A 289 -11.22 15.39 26.30
C ALA A 289 -10.20 15.58 27.44
N GLU A 290 -8.90 15.40 27.14
CA GLU A 290 -7.80 15.60 28.08
C GLU A 290 -7.74 17.07 28.58
N ASN A 291 -8.12 18.02 27.73
CA ASN A 291 -8.21 19.44 28.06
C ASN A 291 -9.57 19.87 28.64
N GLY A 292 -10.41 18.94 29.08
CA GLY A 292 -11.63 19.25 29.84
C GLY A 292 -12.82 19.72 29.01
N LEU A 293 -12.84 19.48 27.69
CA LEU A 293 -13.92 19.96 26.82
C LEU A 293 -15.12 19.01 26.77
N GLY A 294 -14.97 17.76 27.24
CA GLY A 294 -16.08 16.81 27.23
C GLY A 294 -15.64 15.36 27.37
N ILE A 295 -16.57 14.46 27.05
CA ILE A 295 -16.40 13.01 27.07
C ILE A 295 -16.10 12.53 25.65
N CYS A 296 -15.21 11.54 25.50
CA CYS A 296 -15.00 10.86 24.22
C CYS A 296 -14.93 9.33 24.36
N GLN A 297 -15.34 8.61 23.34
CA GLN A 297 -15.05 7.19 23.22
C GLN A 297 -13.90 6.97 22.24
N THR A 298 -12.93 6.16 22.66
CA THR A 298 -11.74 5.84 21.86
C THR A 298 -11.18 4.47 22.24
N TYR A 299 -10.05 4.08 21.63
CA TYR A 299 -9.43 2.77 21.87
C TYR A 299 -8.62 2.77 23.17
N ASP A 300 -8.69 1.65 23.90
CA ASP A 300 -7.93 1.43 25.14
C ASP A 300 -6.44 1.76 24.98
N PHE A 301 -5.83 1.29 23.92
CA PHE A 301 -4.39 1.49 23.69
C PHE A 301 -3.97 2.96 23.52
N ILE A 302 -4.91 3.86 23.21
CA ILE A 302 -4.65 5.30 23.10
C ILE A 302 -4.66 5.97 24.47
N VAL A 303 -5.59 5.56 25.35
CA VAL A 303 -5.86 6.28 26.60
C VAL A 303 -5.28 5.63 27.83
N ARG A 304 -4.85 4.38 27.79
CA ARG A 304 -4.30 3.66 28.93
C ARG A 304 -3.22 4.45 29.66
N GLY A 305 -2.18 4.89 28.98
CA GLY A 305 -1.11 5.66 29.59
C GLY A 305 -1.53 7.08 30.04
N ARG A 306 -2.62 7.64 29.51
CA ARG A 306 -3.21 8.89 30.00
C ARG A 306 -4.00 8.69 31.28
N ILE A 307 -4.69 7.56 31.39
CA ILE A 307 -5.42 7.15 32.60
C ILE A 307 -4.42 6.86 33.73
N GLU A 308 -3.36 6.10 33.46
CA GLU A 308 -2.30 5.79 34.44
C GLU A 308 -1.63 7.06 34.99
N ARG A 309 -1.54 8.11 34.17
CA ARG A 309 -1.02 9.42 34.58
C ARG A 309 -2.05 10.38 35.17
N GLY A 310 -3.30 9.92 35.35
CA GLY A 310 -4.39 10.71 35.92
C GLY A 310 -4.91 11.86 35.03
N ARG A 311 -4.51 11.92 33.75
CA ARG A 311 -4.99 12.95 32.82
C ARG A 311 -6.40 12.70 32.31
N LEU A 312 -6.77 11.43 32.22
CA LEU A 312 -8.10 10.96 31.87
C LEU A 312 -8.55 9.94 32.92
N VAL A 313 -9.83 9.82 33.08
CA VAL A 313 -10.47 8.77 33.88
C VAL A 313 -11.52 8.04 33.03
N ASP A 314 -11.74 6.80 33.37
CA ASP A 314 -12.78 5.99 32.75
C ASP A 314 -14.16 6.43 33.22
N VAL A 315 -15.09 6.44 32.28
CA VAL A 315 -16.49 6.75 32.48
C VAL A 315 -17.33 5.55 32.05
N LEU A 316 -18.38 5.23 32.79
CA LEU A 316 -19.29 4.09 32.51
C LEU A 316 -18.55 2.77 32.32
N GLU A 317 -17.65 2.41 33.23
CA GLU A 317 -16.88 1.16 33.16
C GLU A 317 -17.75 -0.09 33.00
N HIS A 318 -18.93 -0.10 33.64
CA HIS A 318 -19.90 -1.19 33.57
C HIS A 318 -20.54 -1.37 32.19
N ALA A 319 -20.48 -0.35 31.32
CA ALA A 319 -20.98 -0.39 29.96
C ALA A 319 -19.89 -0.71 28.91
N ARG A 320 -18.71 -1.16 29.35
CA ARG A 320 -17.60 -1.61 28.47
C ARG A 320 -17.90 -2.98 27.84
N GLY A 321 -16.99 -3.41 26.99
CA GLY A 321 -16.99 -4.77 26.41
C GLY A 321 -17.19 -4.81 24.91
N ARG A 322 -17.29 -3.63 24.26
CA ARG A 322 -17.31 -3.55 22.80
C ARG A 322 -15.92 -3.20 22.28
N SER A 323 -15.64 -3.66 21.07
CA SER A 323 -14.40 -3.43 20.34
C SER A 323 -14.69 -3.09 18.89
N ARG A 324 -13.67 -2.62 18.17
CA ARG A 324 -13.71 -2.47 16.71
C ARG A 324 -12.56 -3.25 16.10
N PRO A 325 -12.80 -4.02 15.02
CA PRO A 325 -11.75 -4.75 14.37
C PRO A 325 -10.86 -3.82 13.55
N PHE A 326 -9.55 -4.03 13.63
CA PHE A 326 -8.60 -3.57 12.65
C PHE A 326 -8.23 -4.71 11.73
N SER A 327 -8.26 -4.44 10.44
CA SER A 327 -7.94 -5.42 9.40
C SER A 327 -6.90 -4.87 8.44
N LEU A 328 -6.03 -5.76 8.03
CA LEU A 328 -5.09 -5.54 6.94
C LEU A 328 -5.83 -5.88 5.65
N ILE A 329 -5.76 -4.98 4.66
CA ILE A 329 -6.43 -5.15 3.37
C ILE A 329 -5.42 -5.00 2.23
N PHE A 330 -5.58 -5.83 1.20
CA PHE A 330 -4.74 -5.82 -0.01
C PHE A 330 -5.50 -6.39 -1.21
N ALA A 331 -5.04 -6.09 -2.43
CA ALA A 331 -5.70 -6.54 -3.64
C ALA A 331 -5.38 -8.03 -3.93
N PRO A 332 -6.38 -8.91 -4.13
CA PRO A 332 -6.19 -10.35 -4.31
C PRO A 332 -5.50 -10.71 -5.63
N HIS A 333 -5.71 -9.89 -6.66
CA HIS A 333 -5.21 -10.15 -8.02
C HIS A 333 -3.83 -9.56 -8.29
N ARG A 334 -3.31 -8.75 -7.39
CA ARG A 334 -1.96 -8.24 -7.48
C ARG A 334 -0.99 -9.30 -6.98
N ARG A 335 -0.02 -9.69 -7.80
CA ARG A 335 1.09 -10.51 -7.32
C ARG A 335 1.87 -9.66 -6.32
N LEU A 336 1.70 -9.96 -5.04
CA LEU A 336 2.41 -9.27 -3.97
C LEU A 336 3.89 -9.61 -4.04
N SER A 337 4.76 -8.62 -3.85
CA SER A 337 6.20 -8.86 -3.72
C SER A 337 6.52 -9.74 -2.51
N ALA A 338 7.70 -10.37 -2.49
CA ALA A 338 8.15 -11.15 -1.34
C ALA A 338 8.19 -10.28 -0.07
N ALA A 339 8.66 -9.05 -0.17
CA ALA A 339 8.68 -8.10 0.94
C ALA A 339 7.28 -7.79 1.46
N THR A 340 6.32 -7.54 0.56
CA THR A 340 4.92 -7.29 0.94
C THR A 340 4.30 -8.51 1.61
N ARG A 341 4.49 -9.72 1.08
CA ARG A 341 3.97 -10.96 1.70
C ARG A 341 4.54 -11.18 3.08
N THR A 342 5.87 -11.04 3.22
CA THR A 342 6.55 -11.20 4.51
C THR A 342 6.05 -10.19 5.53
N LEU A 343 5.84 -8.93 5.15
CA LEU A 343 5.29 -7.92 6.04
C LEU A 343 3.83 -8.21 6.43
N ILE A 344 3.00 -8.67 5.50
CA ILE A 344 1.62 -9.10 5.77
C ILE A 344 1.59 -10.23 6.81
N ASP A 345 2.42 -11.26 6.62
CA ASP A 345 2.47 -12.41 7.52
C ASP A 345 3.04 -12.01 8.89
N PHE A 346 4.05 -11.15 8.92
CA PHE A 346 4.61 -10.61 10.14
C PHE A 346 3.55 -9.81 10.94
N LEU A 347 2.90 -8.84 10.32
CA LEU A 347 1.88 -8.01 10.98
C LEU A 347 0.70 -8.85 11.50
N ALA A 348 0.29 -9.86 10.74
CA ALA A 348 -0.81 -10.72 11.13
C ALA A 348 -0.46 -11.69 12.26
N SER A 349 0.77 -12.20 12.32
CA SER A 349 1.22 -13.06 13.42
C SER A 349 1.45 -12.28 14.71
N ASP A 350 1.98 -11.08 14.59
CA ASP A 350 2.28 -10.20 15.72
C ASP A 350 1.01 -9.58 16.35
N GLY A 351 0.03 -9.24 15.52
CA GLY A 351 -1.31 -8.80 15.99
C GLY A 351 -1.99 -9.83 16.88
N LEU A 352 -1.82 -11.11 16.61
CA LEU A 352 -2.32 -12.21 17.44
C LEU A 352 -1.51 -12.37 18.75
N GLY A 353 -0.20 -12.14 18.72
CA GLY A 353 0.70 -12.25 19.89
C GLY A 353 0.48 -11.15 20.92
N THR A 354 0.18 -9.93 20.49
CA THR A 354 -0.05 -8.79 21.38
C THR A 354 -1.35 -8.95 22.19
N CYS A 355 -2.34 -9.64 21.66
CA CYS A 355 -3.60 -9.92 22.35
C CYS A 355 -3.40 -10.89 23.54
N LEU A 356 -2.48 -11.84 23.43
CA LEU A 356 -2.19 -12.82 24.49
C LEU A 356 -1.31 -12.25 25.61
N ALA A 357 -0.40 -11.31 25.31
CA ALA A 357 0.47 -10.69 26.32
C ALA A 357 -0.24 -9.69 27.24
N LEU A 358 -1.40 -9.17 26.84
CA LEU A 358 -2.18 -8.19 27.62
C LEU A 358 -3.22 -8.81 28.55
N SER A 359 -3.38 -10.16 28.53
CA SER A 359 -4.31 -10.93 29.39
C SER A 359 -3.63 -11.55 30.60
N GLY A 360 -2.38 -11.24 30.91
CA GLY A 360 -1.64 -11.77 32.06
C GLY A 360 -2.07 -11.11 33.38
N PRO A 361 -2.15 -11.87 34.49
CA PRO A 361 -2.64 -11.36 35.77
C PRO A 361 -1.71 -10.31 36.35
N GLY A 362 -2.31 -9.20 36.82
CA GLY A 362 -1.60 -8.11 37.44
C GLY A 362 -0.72 -8.55 38.60
N ARG A 363 0.59 -8.38 38.47
CA ARG A 363 1.51 -8.45 39.61
C ARG A 363 1.26 -7.21 40.48
N ARG A 364 0.64 -7.46 41.62
CA ARG A 364 0.64 -6.52 42.74
C ARG A 364 2.07 -6.40 43.26
N THR A 365 2.78 -5.37 42.91
CA THR A 365 3.99 -4.97 43.63
C THR A 365 3.54 -4.16 44.86
N SER A 366 3.52 -4.80 46.01
CA SER A 366 3.45 -4.12 47.28
C SER A 366 4.79 -3.44 47.54
N VAL A 367 4.80 -2.11 47.44
CA VAL A 367 5.89 -1.30 48.00
C VAL A 367 5.64 -1.23 49.50
N LYS A 368 6.52 -1.82 50.30
CA LYS A 368 6.65 -1.51 51.75
C LYS A 368 7.44 -0.24 51.89
N VAL A 369 6.94 0.60 52.75
CA VAL A 369 7.55 1.84 53.31
C VAL A 369 8.97 1.60 53.81
#